data_ae28a5a33cf9f7c610616f66991c68fc
#
_entry.id   ae28a5a33cf9f7c610616f66991c68fc
#
_cell.length_a   1.000
_cell.length_b   1.000
_cell.length_c   1.000
_cell.angle_alpha   90.00
_cell.angle_beta   90.00
_cell.angle_gamma   90.00
#
_symmetry.space_group_name_H-M   'P 1'
#
loop_
_entity.id
_entity.type
_entity.pdbx_description
1 polymer ?
#
loop_
_entity_poly.entity_id
_entity_poly.type
_entity_poly.pdbx_seq_one_letter_code
_entity_poly.pdbx_strand_id
1 'polypeptide(L)'
;MLKIENTEVLGWAHAIHGMRNPMNSWANSDSSWRYVAPAQREGHILASYSDDSEFWIGPNDANLMNRLRNAGTDHRKFMRMIVVYLDITAPLYWWKEFDTYKVGTVANSSSTMHKIAAKEFTLEDFSCEHLFGSANGEDTDCWISSTEGISEIEPIDILGLTITMLNKARELYLDYQEKAFTGNQFAKDHVKEYWWQMIQLLPSSYNQRRTVMLNYEVLANIYKSRRNHKLDEWHTFCDWIEGLPYSELITGPSLKDIPLSLIHI
;
A
#
# COMPACT_ATOMS: atom_id res chain seq x y z
N MET A 1 4.11 -2.11 -9.97
CA MET A 1 2.63 -2.32 -9.74
C MET A 1 2.29 -2.18 -8.27
N LEU A 2 1.18 -1.53 -7.91
CA LEU A 2 0.62 -1.49 -6.57
C LEU A 2 -0.67 -2.31 -6.54
N LYS A 3 -0.79 -3.26 -5.59
CA LYS A 3 -2.02 -4.03 -5.36
C LYS A 3 -2.49 -3.83 -3.92
N ILE A 4 -3.78 -3.52 -3.75
CA ILE A 4 -4.43 -3.33 -2.44
C ILE A 4 -5.55 -4.35 -2.29
N GLU A 5 -5.58 -5.05 -1.16
CA GLU A 5 -6.53 -6.13 -0.87
C GLU A 5 -6.98 -6.04 0.59
N ASN A 6 -8.07 -6.74 0.91
CA ASN A 6 -8.55 -6.93 2.28
C ASN A 6 -8.74 -5.63 3.08
N THR A 7 -9.28 -4.59 2.43
CA THR A 7 -9.53 -3.31 3.07
C THR A 7 -10.70 -3.41 4.05
N GLU A 8 -10.47 -2.95 5.29
CA GLU A 8 -11.48 -2.85 6.34
C GLU A 8 -11.38 -1.48 7.02
N VAL A 9 -12.52 -0.82 7.29
CA VAL A 9 -12.58 0.50 7.94
C VAL A 9 -13.41 0.42 9.19
N LEU A 10 -12.81 0.73 10.35
CA LEU A 10 -13.41 0.59 11.67
C LEU A 10 -13.33 1.88 12.48
N GLY A 11 -14.11 1.94 13.59
CA GLY A 11 -14.00 2.99 14.59
C GLY A 11 -14.96 4.16 14.45
N TRP A 12 -15.90 4.12 13.53
CA TRP A 12 -16.86 5.21 13.25
C TRP A 12 -17.64 5.65 14.47
N ALA A 13 -18.27 4.72 15.20
CA ALA A 13 -19.03 5.02 16.42
C ALA A 13 -18.19 5.72 17.49
N HIS A 14 -16.95 5.25 17.68
CA HIS A 14 -16.01 5.85 18.64
C HIS A 14 -15.53 7.23 18.21
N ALA A 15 -15.27 7.43 16.91
CA ALA A 15 -14.87 8.71 16.35
C ALA A 15 -15.97 9.77 16.53
N ILE A 16 -17.22 9.42 16.24
CA ILE A 16 -18.38 10.30 16.43
C ILE A 16 -18.62 10.62 17.90
N HIS A 17 -18.60 9.62 18.78
CA HIS A 17 -18.71 9.85 20.20
C HIS A 17 -17.58 10.76 20.70
N GLY A 18 -16.34 10.47 20.30
CA GLY A 18 -15.15 11.23 20.69
C GLY A 18 -15.17 12.70 20.25
N MET A 19 -15.63 12.99 19.03
CA MET A 19 -15.71 14.39 18.54
C MET A 19 -16.76 15.25 19.27
N ARG A 20 -17.73 14.61 19.94
CA ARG A 20 -18.78 15.28 20.68
C ARG A 20 -18.46 15.50 22.18
N ASN A 21 -17.40 14.84 22.70
CA ASN A 21 -16.98 14.96 24.09
C ASN A 21 -16.70 16.42 24.53
N PRO A 22 -16.00 17.27 23.76
CA PRO A 22 -15.67 18.61 24.25
C PRO A 22 -16.87 19.48 24.61
N MET A 23 -18.02 19.22 24.00
CA MET A 23 -19.25 20.00 24.21
C MET A 23 -20.35 19.18 24.88
N ASN A 24 -20.05 17.96 25.36
CA ASN A 24 -21.04 17.03 25.94
C ASN A 24 -22.32 16.89 25.09
N SER A 25 -22.15 16.89 23.76
CA SER A 25 -23.27 16.99 22.80
C SER A 25 -23.67 15.64 22.19
N TRP A 26 -23.52 14.53 22.93
CA TRP A 26 -23.83 13.18 22.45
C TRP A 26 -25.31 13.01 22.03
N ALA A 27 -26.20 13.65 22.77
CA ALA A 27 -27.65 13.61 22.47
C ALA A 27 -28.01 14.20 21.08
N ASN A 28 -27.10 14.98 20.47
CA ASN A 28 -27.29 15.55 19.15
C ASN A 28 -26.76 14.64 18.01
N SER A 29 -26.24 13.45 18.34
CA SER A 29 -25.79 12.48 17.34
C SER A 29 -27.00 11.85 16.67
N ASP A 30 -26.93 11.78 15.34
CA ASP A 30 -27.96 11.17 14.48
C ASP A 30 -27.42 9.98 13.66
N SER A 31 -26.18 9.53 13.97
CA SER A 31 -25.54 8.38 13.33
C SER A 31 -25.95 7.06 14.00
N SER A 32 -26.00 5.98 13.23
CA SER A 32 -26.41 4.66 13.75
C SER A 32 -25.88 3.52 12.87
N TRP A 33 -25.88 2.31 13.44
CA TRP A 33 -25.68 1.07 12.70
C TRP A 33 -26.94 0.75 11.89
N ARG A 34 -26.75 0.35 10.63
CA ARG A 34 -27.82 -0.06 9.73
C ARG A 34 -27.52 -1.42 9.13
N TYR A 35 -28.54 -2.26 9.01
CA TYR A 35 -28.44 -3.52 8.29
C TYR A 35 -28.23 -3.26 6.80
N VAL A 36 -27.30 -3.98 6.18
CA VAL A 36 -27.03 -3.95 4.73
C VAL A 36 -27.30 -5.33 4.16
N ALA A 37 -28.26 -5.43 3.25
CA ALA A 37 -28.57 -6.69 2.59
C ALA A 37 -27.36 -7.21 1.78
N PRO A 38 -27.11 -8.53 1.72
CA PRO A 38 -25.96 -9.11 1.03
C PRO A 38 -25.81 -8.64 -0.43
N ALA A 39 -26.90 -8.47 -1.16
CA ALA A 39 -26.91 -7.99 -2.55
C ALA A 39 -26.39 -6.54 -2.73
N GLN A 40 -26.30 -5.76 -1.65
CA GLN A 40 -25.84 -4.37 -1.68
C GLN A 40 -24.36 -4.21 -1.31
N ARG A 41 -23.67 -5.32 -1.02
CA ARG A 41 -22.28 -5.32 -0.51
C ARG A 41 -21.25 -5.55 -1.59
N GLU A 42 -21.65 -6.05 -2.75
CA GLU A 42 -20.74 -6.43 -3.81
C GLU A 42 -19.99 -5.20 -4.35
N GLY A 43 -18.67 -5.17 -4.17
CA GLY A 43 -17.80 -4.08 -4.65
C GLY A 43 -17.66 -2.87 -3.71
N HIS A 44 -18.29 -2.85 -2.53
CA HIS A 44 -18.18 -1.74 -1.57
C HIS A 44 -17.26 -2.06 -0.39
N ILE A 45 -16.38 -1.10 -0.04
CA ILE A 45 -15.67 -1.10 1.24
C ILE A 45 -16.64 -0.60 2.29
N LEU A 46 -17.14 -1.50 3.15
CA LEU A 46 -18.11 -1.13 4.18
C LEU A 46 -17.40 -0.54 5.41
N ALA A 47 -18.05 0.45 6.03
CA ALA A 47 -17.71 0.92 7.37
C ALA A 47 -18.26 -0.07 8.40
N SER A 48 -17.74 -1.30 8.43
CA SER A 48 -18.36 -2.47 9.02
C SER A 48 -17.86 -2.80 10.42
N TYR A 49 -18.74 -3.33 11.28
CA TYR A 49 -18.37 -4.02 12.53
C TYR A 49 -18.71 -5.52 12.46
N SER A 50 -19.58 -5.92 11.57
CA SER A 50 -19.94 -7.30 11.26
C SER A 50 -20.35 -7.40 9.81
N ASP A 51 -20.39 -8.60 9.25
CA ASP A 51 -20.73 -8.85 7.86
C ASP A 51 -22.14 -8.34 7.46
N ASP A 52 -22.98 -7.97 8.42
CA ASP A 52 -24.39 -7.61 8.20
C ASP A 52 -24.72 -6.16 8.54
N SER A 53 -23.77 -5.33 8.95
CA SER A 53 -24.06 -3.94 9.35
C SER A 53 -23.05 -2.94 8.85
N GLU A 54 -23.53 -1.79 8.43
CA GLU A 54 -22.75 -0.61 8.07
C GLU A 54 -23.03 0.52 9.05
N PHE A 55 -22.01 1.30 9.39
CA PHE A 55 -22.19 2.49 10.19
C PHE A 55 -22.59 3.67 9.30
N TRP A 56 -23.83 4.12 9.43
CA TRP A 56 -24.34 5.27 8.71
C TRP A 56 -24.11 6.55 9.51
N ILE A 57 -23.50 7.55 8.87
CA ILE A 57 -23.28 8.88 9.44
C ILE A 57 -24.45 9.77 9.12
N GLY A 58 -25.11 10.28 10.17
CA GLY A 58 -26.22 11.22 10.02
C GLY A 58 -25.76 12.62 9.61
N PRO A 59 -26.67 13.43 9.04
CA PRO A 59 -26.36 14.78 8.55
C PRO A 59 -25.74 15.71 9.61
N ASN A 60 -26.21 15.65 10.88
CA ASN A 60 -25.65 16.47 11.97
C ASN A 60 -24.21 16.09 12.30
N ASP A 61 -23.94 14.78 12.35
CA ASP A 61 -22.58 14.27 12.58
C ASP A 61 -21.67 14.57 11.38
N ALA A 62 -22.11 14.36 10.16
CA ALA A 62 -21.38 14.66 8.94
C ALA A 62 -21.00 16.16 8.87
N ASN A 63 -21.93 17.05 9.22
CA ASN A 63 -21.65 18.49 9.28
C ASN A 63 -20.56 18.80 10.34
N LEU A 64 -20.68 18.23 11.54
CA LEU A 64 -19.71 18.44 12.60
C LEU A 64 -18.34 17.89 12.20
N MET A 65 -18.26 16.68 11.62
CA MET A 65 -17.00 16.09 11.12
C MET A 65 -16.31 16.99 10.11
N ASN A 66 -17.05 17.50 9.11
CA ASN A 66 -16.51 18.41 8.09
C ASN A 66 -16.00 19.73 8.69
N ARG A 67 -16.74 20.32 9.63
CA ARG A 67 -16.30 21.53 10.34
C ARG A 67 -15.02 21.30 11.13
N LEU A 68 -14.93 20.21 11.90
CA LEU A 68 -13.75 19.87 12.71
C LEU A 68 -12.56 19.51 11.82
N ARG A 69 -12.78 18.80 10.71
CA ARG A 69 -11.74 18.50 9.73
C ARG A 69 -11.09 19.78 9.19
N ASN A 70 -11.89 20.78 8.85
CA ASN A 70 -11.42 22.03 8.26
C ASN A 70 -10.85 23.02 9.28
N ALA A 71 -11.12 22.83 10.59
CA ALA A 71 -10.66 23.71 11.66
C ALA A 71 -9.19 23.48 12.08
N GLY A 72 -8.50 22.52 11.46
CA GLY A 72 -7.08 22.25 11.70
C GLY A 72 -6.81 20.96 12.48
N THR A 73 -5.52 20.64 12.64
CA THR A 73 -5.04 19.36 13.18
C THR A 73 -5.52 19.08 14.60
N ASP A 74 -5.66 20.12 15.43
CA ASP A 74 -6.12 19.98 16.82
C ASP A 74 -7.58 19.59 16.93
N HIS A 75 -8.40 19.97 15.96
CA HIS A 75 -9.83 19.72 15.92
C HIS A 75 -10.18 18.40 15.23
N ARG A 76 -9.39 17.95 14.25
CA ARG A 76 -9.66 16.73 13.47
C ARG A 76 -9.15 15.44 14.14
N LYS A 77 -8.84 15.46 15.44
CA LYS A 77 -8.34 14.28 16.19
C LYS A 77 -9.23 13.05 16.07
N PHE A 78 -10.55 13.21 15.90
CA PHE A 78 -11.48 12.11 15.70
C PHE A 78 -11.11 11.24 14.50
N MET A 79 -10.49 11.80 13.46
CA MET A 79 -10.02 11.04 12.29
C MET A 79 -8.95 10.00 12.64
N ARG A 80 -8.23 10.17 13.76
CA ARG A 80 -7.26 9.19 14.26
C ARG A 80 -7.92 7.93 14.82
N MET A 81 -9.21 8.01 15.15
CA MET A 81 -10.01 6.90 15.67
C MET A 81 -10.67 6.09 14.56
N ILE A 82 -10.67 6.58 13.32
CA ILE A 82 -11.15 5.85 12.13
C ILE A 82 -9.95 5.11 11.57
N VAL A 83 -9.89 3.81 11.83
CA VAL A 83 -8.75 2.94 11.52
C VAL A 83 -9.04 2.14 10.27
N VAL A 84 -8.03 2.01 9.43
CA VAL A 84 -8.09 1.22 8.18
C VAL A 84 -7.05 0.11 8.26
N TYR A 85 -7.48 -1.11 8.02
CA TYR A 85 -6.63 -2.28 7.79
C TYR A 85 -6.65 -2.63 6.32
N LEU A 86 -5.51 -2.99 5.77
CA LEU A 86 -5.39 -3.41 4.37
C LEU A 86 -4.11 -4.21 4.15
N ASP A 87 -4.11 -5.01 3.10
CA ASP A 87 -2.91 -5.65 2.58
C ASP A 87 -2.42 -4.89 1.35
N ILE A 88 -1.14 -4.54 1.32
CA ILE A 88 -0.52 -3.85 0.19
C ILE A 88 0.63 -4.70 -0.33
N THR A 89 0.64 -4.97 -1.65
CA THR A 89 1.80 -5.48 -2.37
C THR A 89 2.36 -4.35 -3.22
N ALA A 90 3.63 -4.00 -3.00
CA ALA A 90 4.29 -2.86 -3.65
C ALA A 90 5.80 -3.05 -3.73
N PRO A 91 6.49 -2.37 -4.68
CA PRO A 91 7.94 -2.45 -4.80
C PRO A 91 8.66 -1.82 -3.62
N LEU A 92 9.86 -2.32 -3.32
CA LEU A 92 10.66 -1.85 -2.19
C LEU A 92 10.98 -0.34 -2.28
N TYR A 93 11.11 0.22 -3.49
CA TYR A 93 11.34 1.66 -3.66
C TYR A 93 10.14 2.49 -3.20
N TRP A 94 8.90 2.02 -3.40
CA TRP A 94 7.68 2.67 -2.90
C TRP A 94 7.58 2.56 -1.38
N TRP A 95 7.91 1.39 -0.81
CA TRP A 95 7.90 1.17 0.63
C TRP A 95 8.85 2.09 1.38
N LYS A 96 10.01 2.45 0.79
CA LYS A 96 10.94 3.43 1.40
C LYS A 96 10.28 4.79 1.62
N GLU A 97 9.41 5.23 0.71
CA GLU A 97 8.66 6.47 0.86
C GLU A 97 7.48 6.31 1.81
N PHE A 98 6.75 5.19 1.73
CA PHE A 98 5.63 4.90 2.64
C PHE A 98 6.10 4.83 4.10
N ASP A 99 7.27 4.27 4.38
CA ASP A 99 7.86 4.15 5.71
C ASP A 99 8.17 5.53 6.37
N THR A 100 8.04 6.64 5.65
CA THR A 100 8.12 7.99 6.23
C THR A 100 6.88 8.37 7.04
N TYR A 101 5.74 7.71 6.82
CA TYR A 101 4.47 7.93 7.53
C TYR A 101 4.35 7.05 8.78
N LYS A 102 5.35 7.10 9.67
CA LYS A 102 5.44 6.20 10.85
C LYS A 102 4.43 6.48 11.95
N VAL A 103 4.04 7.74 12.13
CA VAL A 103 3.14 8.13 13.22
C VAL A 103 1.70 7.79 12.86
N GLY A 104 1.11 6.85 13.62
CA GLY A 104 -0.25 6.37 13.37
C GLY A 104 -0.35 5.31 12.28
N THR A 105 0.78 4.69 11.91
CA THR A 105 0.87 3.57 10.96
C THR A 105 1.63 2.42 11.58
N VAL A 106 1.10 1.20 11.42
CA VAL A 106 1.77 -0.05 11.76
C VAL A 106 1.80 -0.92 10.51
N ALA A 107 2.95 -1.48 10.18
CA ALA A 107 3.09 -2.39 9.05
C ALA A 107 3.79 -3.68 9.48
N ASN A 108 3.24 -4.82 9.04
CA ASN A 108 3.82 -6.14 9.23
C ASN A 108 4.10 -6.76 7.86
N SER A 109 5.38 -6.94 7.53
CA SER A 109 5.81 -7.35 6.20
C SER A 109 6.04 -8.85 6.08
N SER A 110 5.81 -9.40 4.88
CA SER A 110 6.39 -10.68 4.51
C SER A 110 7.92 -10.62 4.61
N SER A 111 8.52 -11.65 5.21
CA SER A 111 9.96 -11.64 5.44
C SER A 111 10.73 -12.01 4.17
N THR A 112 11.44 -11.06 3.58
CA THR A 112 12.42 -11.33 2.53
C THR A 112 13.61 -12.12 3.07
N MET A 113 14.01 -11.89 4.34
CA MET A 113 15.17 -12.56 4.94
C MET A 113 14.97 -14.05 5.18
N HIS A 114 13.76 -14.45 5.62
CA HIS A 114 13.49 -15.86 5.97
C HIS A 114 12.83 -16.65 4.84
N LYS A 115 12.16 -15.97 3.91
CA LYS A 115 11.33 -16.61 2.89
C LYS A 115 11.77 -16.28 1.46
N ILE A 116 12.92 -15.63 1.27
CA ILE A 116 13.42 -15.24 -0.05
C ILE A 116 13.56 -16.44 -1.00
N ALA A 117 13.95 -17.60 -0.48
CA ALA A 117 14.11 -18.82 -1.26
C ALA A 117 12.86 -19.72 -1.32
N ALA A 118 11.70 -19.28 -0.75
CA ALA A 118 10.52 -20.13 -0.63
C ALA A 118 9.88 -20.50 -1.97
N LYS A 119 9.97 -19.64 -2.95
CA LYS A 119 9.50 -19.87 -4.32
C LYS A 119 10.54 -19.42 -5.34
N GLU A 120 10.38 -19.86 -6.58
CA GLU A 120 11.12 -19.37 -7.71
C GLU A 120 10.73 -17.91 -8.01
N PHE A 121 11.72 -17.09 -8.41
CA PHE A 121 11.48 -15.73 -8.84
C PHE A 121 10.97 -15.71 -10.27
N THR A 122 9.93 -14.93 -10.50
CA THR A 122 9.35 -14.68 -11.82
C THR A 122 9.27 -13.17 -12.09
N LEU A 123 9.00 -12.77 -13.31
CA LEU A 123 8.83 -11.36 -13.67
C LEU A 123 7.70 -10.69 -12.85
N GLU A 124 6.66 -11.43 -12.50
CA GLU A 124 5.52 -10.96 -11.70
C GLU A 124 5.91 -10.53 -10.28
N ASP A 125 7.07 -10.99 -9.78
CA ASP A 125 7.58 -10.59 -8.49
C ASP A 125 8.19 -9.17 -8.48
N PHE A 126 8.26 -8.52 -9.63
CA PHE A 126 8.91 -7.23 -9.80
C PHE A 126 8.00 -6.22 -10.48
N SER A 127 8.06 -4.96 -10.05
CA SER A 127 7.48 -3.83 -10.79
C SER A 127 8.41 -3.45 -11.92
N CYS A 128 7.99 -3.69 -13.15
CA CYS A 128 8.79 -3.48 -14.36
C CYS A 128 7.98 -2.85 -15.50
N GLU A 129 6.82 -2.29 -15.21
CA GLU A 129 5.86 -1.76 -16.17
C GLU A 129 6.44 -0.65 -17.05
N HIS A 130 7.42 0.07 -16.54
CA HIS A 130 8.09 1.18 -17.24
C HIS A 130 9.49 0.82 -17.76
N LEU A 131 9.92 -0.45 -17.65
CA LEU A 131 11.18 -0.87 -18.25
C LEU A 131 11.02 -1.01 -19.78
N PHE A 132 11.91 -0.38 -20.52
CA PHE A 132 11.97 -0.55 -21.97
C PHE A 132 12.38 -1.98 -22.35
N GLY A 133 11.77 -2.45 -23.44
CA GLY A 133 12.05 -3.77 -24.01
C GLY A 133 10.96 -4.24 -24.95
N SER A 134 11.30 -5.09 -25.88
CA SER A 134 10.39 -5.64 -26.90
C SER A 134 9.17 -6.36 -26.30
N ALA A 135 9.25 -6.84 -25.06
CA ALA A 135 8.13 -7.44 -24.34
C ALA A 135 6.99 -6.45 -24.04
N ASN A 136 7.27 -5.15 -23.95
CA ASN A 136 6.30 -4.09 -23.68
C ASN A 136 5.79 -3.39 -24.95
N GLY A 137 6.20 -3.86 -26.16
CA GLY A 137 5.65 -3.42 -27.44
C GLY A 137 6.08 -2.02 -27.90
N GLU A 138 7.04 -1.41 -27.26
CA GLU A 138 7.64 -0.15 -27.70
C GLU A 138 8.90 -0.41 -28.50
N ASP A 139 8.98 0.22 -29.69
CA ASP A 139 10.18 0.21 -30.54
C ASP A 139 11.18 1.19 -29.91
N THR A 140 12.05 0.67 -29.05
CA THR A 140 12.98 1.49 -28.27
C THR A 140 14.38 1.40 -28.85
N ASP A 141 15.07 2.53 -28.88
CA ASP A 141 16.50 2.56 -29.18
C ASP A 141 17.25 1.67 -28.18
N CYS A 142 18.05 0.76 -28.69
CA CYS A 142 18.92 -0.10 -27.91
C CYS A 142 19.82 0.73 -27.00
N TRP A 143 19.83 0.39 -25.71
CA TRP A 143 20.62 1.14 -24.72
C TRP A 143 22.08 0.75 -24.70
N ILE A 144 22.41 -0.49 -25.08
CA ILE A 144 23.79 -0.98 -25.16
C ILE A 144 23.94 -1.75 -26.47
N SER A 145 24.61 -1.13 -27.45
CA SER A 145 25.04 -1.82 -28.65
C SER A 145 26.51 -2.23 -28.46
N SER A 146 26.81 -3.51 -28.59
CA SER A 146 28.19 -3.96 -28.63
C SER A 146 28.70 -3.97 -30.05
N THR A 147 29.90 -3.42 -30.28
CA THR A 147 30.61 -3.44 -31.57
C THR A 147 31.12 -4.82 -31.96
N GLU A 148 30.95 -5.85 -31.13
CA GLU A 148 31.48 -7.20 -31.32
C GLU A 148 30.42 -8.32 -31.31
N GLY A 149 29.23 -8.07 -31.85
CA GLY A 149 28.28 -9.15 -32.17
C GLY A 149 27.47 -9.71 -30.99
N ILE A 150 27.42 -8.98 -29.88
CA ILE A 150 26.46 -9.25 -28.80
C ILE A 150 25.21 -8.42 -29.09
N SER A 151 24.06 -9.08 -29.01
CA SER A 151 22.74 -8.51 -29.21
C SER A 151 22.51 -7.25 -28.36
N GLU A 152 21.72 -6.36 -28.90
CA GLU A 152 21.12 -5.22 -28.23
C GLU A 152 20.56 -5.64 -26.86
N ILE A 153 20.95 -4.95 -25.79
CA ILE A 153 20.50 -5.25 -24.42
C ILE A 153 19.60 -4.12 -23.98
N GLU A 154 18.40 -4.46 -23.60
CA GLU A 154 17.38 -3.54 -23.10
C GLU A 154 17.28 -3.63 -21.56
N PRO A 155 16.72 -2.61 -20.87
CA PRO A 155 16.55 -2.64 -19.41
C PRO A 155 15.78 -3.85 -18.88
N ILE A 156 14.78 -4.35 -19.63
CA ILE A 156 14.02 -5.56 -19.24
C ILE A 156 14.90 -6.82 -19.28
N ASP A 157 15.88 -6.89 -20.21
CA ASP A 157 16.78 -8.03 -20.30
C ASP A 157 17.69 -8.12 -19.08
N ILE A 158 18.13 -6.96 -18.55
CA ILE A 158 18.92 -6.91 -17.33
C ILE A 158 18.12 -7.45 -16.14
N LEU A 159 16.83 -7.11 -16.06
CA LEU A 159 15.96 -7.70 -15.03
C LEU A 159 15.81 -9.22 -15.24
N GLY A 160 15.63 -9.69 -16.47
CA GLY A 160 15.57 -11.11 -16.82
C GLY A 160 16.84 -11.88 -16.43
N LEU A 161 18.01 -11.32 -16.70
CA LEU A 161 19.29 -11.86 -16.26
C LEU A 161 19.38 -11.88 -14.72
N THR A 162 18.95 -10.82 -14.05
CA THR A 162 18.93 -10.74 -12.59
C THR A 162 18.03 -11.83 -11.99
N ILE A 163 16.85 -12.06 -12.54
CA ILE A 163 15.93 -13.14 -12.13
C ILE A 163 16.60 -14.50 -12.31
N THR A 164 17.26 -14.73 -13.44
CA THR A 164 18.02 -15.96 -13.72
C THR A 164 19.09 -16.21 -12.67
N MET A 165 19.85 -15.19 -12.31
CA MET A 165 20.89 -15.28 -11.29
C MET A 165 20.34 -15.49 -9.88
N LEU A 166 19.22 -14.83 -9.54
CA LEU A 166 18.50 -15.05 -8.27
C LEU A 166 18.01 -16.49 -8.16
N ASN A 167 17.44 -17.05 -9.23
CA ASN A 167 16.99 -18.44 -9.24
C ASN A 167 18.16 -19.42 -9.16
N LYS A 168 19.28 -19.14 -9.80
CA LYS A 168 20.47 -19.97 -9.66
C LYS A 168 21.06 -19.93 -8.25
N ALA A 169 21.11 -18.78 -7.63
CA ALA A 169 21.52 -18.63 -6.23
C ALA A 169 20.57 -19.38 -5.27
N ARG A 170 19.24 -19.31 -5.54
CA ARG A 170 18.22 -20.05 -4.80
C ARG A 170 18.40 -21.57 -4.92
N GLU A 171 18.60 -22.08 -6.12
CA GLU A 171 18.84 -23.51 -6.36
C GLU A 171 20.03 -24.01 -5.55
N LEU A 172 21.16 -23.30 -5.64
CA LEU A 172 22.37 -23.63 -4.88
C LEU A 172 22.17 -23.52 -3.37
N TYR A 173 21.46 -22.51 -2.91
CA TYR A 173 21.12 -22.35 -1.49
C TYR A 173 20.32 -23.56 -0.96
N LEU A 174 19.30 -23.99 -1.68
CA LEU A 174 18.47 -25.16 -1.30
C LEU A 174 19.26 -26.48 -1.32
N ASP A 175 20.08 -26.69 -2.34
CA ASP A 175 20.96 -27.88 -2.43
C ASP A 175 21.97 -27.92 -1.25
N TYR A 176 22.59 -26.78 -0.92
CA TYR A 176 23.49 -26.70 0.22
C TYR A 176 22.80 -26.82 1.57
N GLN A 177 21.55 -26.34 1.69
CA GLN A 177 20.75 -26.57 2.90
C GLN A 177 20.48 -28.06 3.12
N GLU A 178 20.10 -28.80 2.08
CA GLU A 178 19.86 -30.24 2.16
C GLU A 178 21.14 -31.00 2.54
N LYS A 179 22.25 -30.69 1.89
CA LYS A 179 23.56 -31.29 2.21
C LYS A 179 24.03 -30.96 3.63
N ALA A 180 23.80 -29.73 4.09
CA ALA A 180 24.11 -29.33 5.47
C ALA A 180 23.25 -30.09 6.49
N PHE A 181 21.97 -30.31 6.20
CA PHE A 181 21.05 -31.08 7.03
C PHE A 181 21.50 -32.55 7.15
N THR A 182 22.05 -33.14 6.10
CA THR A 182 22.59 -34.52 6.10
C THR A 182 23.99 -34.63 6.73
N GLY A 183 24.52 -33.53 7.28
CA GLY A 183 25.77 -33.55 8.05
C GLY A 183 27.00 -33.11 7.29
N ASN A 184 26.89 -32.66 6.03
CA ASN A 184 28.02 -32.16 5.27
C ASN A 184 28.55 -30.83 5.85
N GLN A 185 29.74 -30.84 6.43
CA GLN A 185 30.36 -29.69 7.10
C GLN A 185 30.66 -28.57 6.10
N PHE A 186 31.20 -28.89 4.92
CA PHE A 186 31.47 -27.91 3.88
C PHE A 186 30.18 -27.14 3.46
N ALA A 187 29.10 -27.86 3.31
CA ALA A 187 27.79 -27.25 2.97
C ALA A 187 27.28 -26.32 4.10
N LYS A 188 27.47 -26.71 5.38
CA LYS A 188 27.12 -25.86 6.52
C LYS A 188 27.88 -24.52 6.50
N ASP A 189 29.15 -24.56 6.15
CA ASP A 189 30.04 -23.39 6.16
C ASP A 189 29.70 -22.44 4.98
N HIS A 190 29.20 -22.94 3.85
CA HIS A 190 28.99 -22.17 2.61
C HIS A 190 27.53 -21.85 2.27
N VAL A 191 26.54 -22.48 2.92
CA VAL A 191 25.11 -22.23 2.62
C VAL A 191 24.72 -20.76 2.70
N LYS A 192 25.28 -20.02 3.65
CA LYS A 192 25.00 -18.59 3.84
C LYS A 192 25.53 -17.71 2.70
N GLU A 193 26.54 -18.14 1.97
CA GLU A 193 27.09 -17.39 0.84
C GLU A 193 26.07 -17.27 -0.29
N TYR A 194 25.35 -18.35 -0.60
CA TYR A 194 24.29 -18.34 -1.62
C TYR A 194 23.05 -17.55 -1.18
N TRP A 195 22.73 -17.57 0.11
CA TRP A 195 21.69 -16.69 0.65
C TRP A 195 22.03 -15.21 0.45
N TRP A 196 23.29 -14.82 0.68
CA TRP A 196 23.78 -13.46 0.46
C TRP A 196 23.66 -13.02 -1.00
N GLN A 197 23.88 -13.93 -1.97
CA GLN A 197 23.71 -13.60 -3.39
C GLN A 197 22.29 -13.15 -3.66
N MET A 198 21.27 -13.86 -3.15
CA MET A 198 19.88 -13.46 -3.31
C MET A 198 19.59 -12.11 -2.66
N ILE A 199 20.05 -11.88 -1.43
CA ILE A 199 19.76 -10.64 -0.69
C ILE A 199 20.39 -9.42 -1.34
N GLN A 200 21.66 -9.51 -1.74
CA GLN A 200 22.39 -8.37 -2.27
C GLN A 200 22.04 -8.07 -3.74
N LEU A 201 21.63 -9.08 -4.48
CA LEU A 201 21.24 -8.93 -5.88
C LEU A 201 19.75 -8.51 -6.05
N LEU A 202 18.94 -8.61 -5.00
CA LEU A 202 17.52 -8.30 -5.07
C LEU A 202 17.30 -6.82 -5.40
N PRO A 203 16.69 -6.49 -6.56
CA PRO A 203 16.48 -5.10 -6.94
C PRO A 203 15.35 -4.44 -6.14
N SER A 204 15.37 -3.11 -6.08
CA SER A 204 14.34 -2.34 -5.36
C SER A 204 12.96 -2.39 -6.00
N SER A 205 12.84 -2.91 -7.21
CA SER A 205 11.58 -3.19 -7.90
C SER A 205 10.87 -4.46 -7.39
N TYR A 206 11.52 -5.27 -6.53
CA TYR A 206 10.90 -6.44 -5.92
C TYR A 206 9.65 -6.07 -5.10
N ASN A 207 8.55 -6.75 -5.38
CA ASN A 207 7.25 -6.51 -4.75
C ASN A 207 7.16 -7.24 -3.40
N GLN A 208 7.00 -6.48 -2.32
CA GLN A 208 6.82 -7.00 -0.97
C GLN A 208 5.39 -6.76 -0.50
N ARG A 209 4.75 -7.81 0.06
CA ARG A 209 3.44 -7.68 0.69
C ARG A 209 3.58 -7.28 2.16
N ARG A 210 2.75 -6.33 2.59
CA ARG A 210 2.61 -5.93 4.01
C ARG A 210 1.14 -5.80 4.37
N THR A 211 0.78 -6.28 5.56
CA THR A 211 -0.47 -5.90 6.21
C THR A 211 -0.24 -4.60 6.95
N VAL A 212 -1.06 -3.61 6.69
CA VAL A 212 -0.90 -2.24 7.20
C VAL A 212 -2.14 -1.85 8.00
N MET A 213 -1.93 -1.19 9.14
CA MET A 213 -2.94 -0.44 9.87
C MET A 213 -2.56 1.03 9.87
N LEU A 214 -3.49 1.88 9.50
CA LEU A 214 -3.35 3.34 9.56
C LEU A 214 -4.71 4.00 9.83
N ASN A 215 -4.78 5.31 9.86
CA ASN A 215 -6.03 6.02 10.16
C ASN A 215 -6.30 7.15 9.16
N TYR A 216 -7.53 7.70 9.18
CA TYR A 216 -7.96 8.72 8.25
C TYR A 216 -7.13 10.01 8.30
N GLU A 217 -6.55 10.39 9.44
CA GLU A 217 -5.66 11.55 9.49
C GLU A 217 -4.33 11.30 8.76
N VAL A 218 -3.75 10.10 8.90
CA VAL A 218 -2.56 9.69 8.14
C VAL A 218 -2.86 9.67 6.64
N LEU A 219 -4.01 9.09 6.26
CA LEU A 219 -4.45 9.07 4.86
C LEU A 219 -4.63 10.48 4.30
N ALA A 220 -5.19 11.42 5.07
CA ALA A 220 -5.32 12.82 4.64
C ALA A 220 -3.96 13.49 4.41
N ASN A 221 -2.97 13.19 5.23
CA ASN A 221 -1.60 13.70 5.05
C ASN A 221 -0.93 13.07 3.82
N ILE A 222 -1.10 11.76 3.62
CA ILE A 222 -0.61 11.04 2.43
C ILE A 222 -1.25 11.62 1.17
N TYR A 223 -2.58 11.69 1.11
CA TYR A 223 -3.32 12.18 -0.05
C TYR A 223 -2.86 13.59 -0.46
N LYS A 224 -2.79 14.51 0.51
CA LYS A 224 -2.30 15.88 0.27
C LYS A 224 -0.89 15.92 -0.34
N SER A 225 0.00 15.03 0.11
CA SER A 225 1.42 15.04 -0.27
C SER A 225 1.71 14.23 -1.53
N ARG A 226 0.87 13.23 -1.85
CA ARG A 226 1.17 12.21 -2.86
C ARG A 226 0.24 12.21 -4.06
N ARG A 227 -0.88 12.94 -4.04
CA ARG A 227 -1.83 12.97 -5.17
C ARG A 227 -1.19 13.38 -6.50
N ASN A 228 -0.18 14.22 -6.49
CA ASN A 228 0.56 14.68 -7.67
C ASN A 228 2.01 14.18 -7.68
N HIS A 229 2.26 13.01 -7.09
CA HIS A 229 3.60 12.43 -7.04
C HIS A 229 4.02 11.87 -8.42
N LYS A 230 5.34 11.68 -8.65
CA LYS A 230 5.85 11.14 -9.93
C LYS A 230 5.67 9.63 -10.07
N LEU A 231 5.58 8.89 -8.95
CA LEU A 231 5.37 7.44 -8.98
C LEU A 231 3.89 7.11 -9.14
N ASP A 232 3.55 6.31 -10.13
CA ASP A 232 2.17 5.92 -10.45
C ASP A 232 1.52 5.09 -9.33
N GLU A 233 2.33 4.38 -8.54
CA GLU A 233 1.84 3.66 -7.37
C GLU A 233 1.18 4.60 -6.37
N TRP A 234 1.64 5.84 -6.23
CA TRP A 234 0.97 6.83 -5.39
C TRP A 234 -0.35 7.30 -5.97
N HIS A 235 -0.49 7.38 -7.29
CA HIS A 235 -1.77 7.69 -7.93
C HIS A 235 -2.76 6.56 -7.65
N THR A 236 -2.37 5.29 -7.87
CA THR A 236 -3.19 4.12 -7.54
C THR A 236 -3.60 4.09 -6.06
N PHE A 237 -2.68 4.44 -5.14
CA PHE A 237 -2.99 4.52 -3.72
C PHE A 237 -3.97 5.65 -3.41
N CYS A 238 -3.83 6.81 -4.05
CA CYS A 238 -4.75 7.94 -3.88
C CYS A 238 -6.13 7.65 -4.47
N ASP A 239 -6.22 6.96 -5.61
CA ASP A 239 -7.49 6.53 -6.20
C ASP A 239 -8.21 5.53 -5.29
N TRP A 240 -7.46 4.60 -4.63
CA TRP A 240 -8.03 3.74 -3.60
C TRP A 240 -8.55 4.53 -2.39
N ILE A 241 -7.83 5.58 -1.94
CA ILE A 241 -8.31 6.48 -0.87
C ILE A 241 -9.67 7.11 -1.24
N GLU A 242 -9.83 7.54 -2.49
CA GLU A 242 -11.09 8.14 -2.97
C GLU A 242 -12.28 7.16 -2.93
N GLY A 243 -12.00 5.84 -3.01
CA GLY A 243 -13.00 4.78 -2.88
C GLY A 243 -13.36 4.40 -1.44
N LEU A 244 -12.71 4.97 -0.43
CA LEU A 244 -13.01 4.66 0.98
C LEU A 244 -14.34 5.26 1.43
N PRO A 245 -15.05 4.65 2.41
CA PRO A 245 -16.25 5.23 3.00
C PRO A 245 -16.00 6.64 3.52
N TYR A 246 -16.85 7.59 3.17
CA TYR A 246 -16.72 9.00 3.58
C TYR A 246 -15.36 9.60 3.26
N SER A 247 -14.82 9.28 2.09
CA SER A 247 -13.47 9.70 1.64
C SER A 247 -13.30 11.23 1.58
N GLU A 248 -14.41 12.00 1.51
CA GLU A 248 -14.38 13.46 1.61
C GLU A 248 -13.77 13.97 2.92
N LEU A 249 -13.76 13.18 3.99
CA LEU A 249 -13.04 13.49 5.22
C LEU A 249 -11.51 13.47 5.01
N ILE A 250 -11.04 12.69 4.06
CA ILE A 250 -9.63 12.56 3.69
C ILE A 250 -9.27 13.59 2.62
N THR A 251 -9.97 13.54 1.48
CA THR A 251 -9.66 14.30 0.28
C THR A 251 -10.06 15.77 0.38
N GLY A 252 -11.03 16.08 1.20
CA GLY A 252 -11.65 17.38 1.32
C GLY A 252 -12.84 17.57 0.38
N PRO A 253 -13.62 18.65 0.57
CA PRO A 253 -14.70 18.97 -0.32
C PRO A 253 -14.15 19.11 -1.75
N SER A 254 -14.87 18.53 -2.72
CA SER A 254 -14.61 18.80 -4.13
C SER A 254 -14.64 20.32 -4.35
N LEU A 255 -13.71 20.85 -5.16
CA LEU A 255 -13.71 22.26 -5.54
C LEU A 255 -15.05 22.69 -6.18
N LYS A 256 -15.82 21.73 -6.69
CA LYS A 256 -17.16 21.95 -7.25
C LYS A 256 -18.23 22.20 -6.18
N ASP A 257 -17.98 21.77 -4.93
CA ASP A 257 -18.95 21.83 -3.82
C ASP A 257 -18.68 22.98 -2.85
N ILE A 258 -17.59 23.74 -3.07
CA ILE A 258 -17.28 24.93 -2.27
C ILE A 258 -18.10 26.10 -2.83
N PRO A 259 -19.05 26.68 -2.06
CA PRO A 259 -19.72 27.91 -2.49
C PRO A 259 -18.68 28.99 -2.79
N LEU A 260 -18.80 29.65 -3.95
CA LEU A 260 -17.90 30.72 -4.39
C LEU A 260 -17.70 31.83 -3.34
N SER A 261 -18.62 31.97 -2.39
CA SER A 261 -18.53 32.90 -1.25
C SER A 261 -17.49 32.55 -0.18
N LEU A 262 -16.91 31.34 -0.21
CA LEU A 262 -15.86 30.87 0.73
C LEU A 262 -14.45 30.84 0.12
N ILE A 263 -14.30 31.21 -1.15
CA ILE A 263 -13.00 31.21 -1.86
C ILE A 263 -12.23 32.54 -1.65
N HIS A 264 -12.88 33.54 -1.05
CA HIS A 264 -12.26 34.83 -0.73
C HIS A 264 -12.07 34.98 0.77
N ILE A 265 -11.00 34.40 1.31
CA ILE A 265 -10.30 34.89 2.52
C ILE A 265 -8.80 34.77 2.26
#